data_0e32b5aecc34cd5b111cfa827ce06bb6
#
_entry.id   0e32b5aecc34cd5b111cfa827ce06bb6
#
_cell.length_a   1.000
_cell.length_b   1.000
_cell.length_c   1.000
_cell.angle_alpha   90.00
_cell.angle_beta   90.00
_cell.angle_gamma   90.00
#
_symmetry.space_group_name_H-M   'P 1'
#
loop_
_entity.id
_entity.type
_entity.pdbx_description
1 polymer ?
#
loop_
_entity_poly.entity_id
_entity_poly.type
_entity_poly.pdbx_seq_one_letter_code
_entity_poly.pdbx_strand_id
1 'polypeptide(L)'
;MTASGGPFPQLRDVPALVVGVRHAAWLTPEGEIETLSPAEAARRVRKADRVMVCHAKATARRLNLQSIPALDLLELFAFCRPAKFCLPTPRGLAEALNLALPASHEAEAEVLALAAHRLLTELGQEGRGDTAAIAWSMGRGGWPWTSAVLAALGAGEEPHSASTRRGLMIWQRLPDWEDEAPPPPAGNQPVAAAEARAQLAVLLGRGSEQRPQQADYAAGAVAAFLPRDRAGEPRFVLAEAGTGVGKTLGYIAPASVWAKKNQGTVWISTFTRNLQRQLDAELDRLYPDAVEKEQKVVVRKGRENYFCILNYEEALNRSLQMPGPASVALGLLARWALATRDGDMVGGDFPAWLADLLGTGLTTDLTDTRGECVYAACAHYGKCFIERSQRRAKHAEIVVANHALVMIQAAMGGIGSDDGGGLPLRYVFDEGHHLFNAADGAFSAHLSGYETADLRRWLVGAEEGQRSRSRGLRARIEDLISDDDKAQDALEAVLAAARCLPGPGRRQRTAAGPRG
;
A
#
# COMPACT_ATOMS: atom_id res chain seq x y z
N MET A 1 -7.99 5.26 -40.60
CA MET A 1 -7.36 3.92 -40.66
C MET A 1 -8.40 2.90 -40.28
N THR A 2 -8.85 2.12 -41.24
CA THR A 2 -9.94 1.14 -41.08
C THR A 2 -9.55 0.06 -40.08
N ALA A 3 -10.38 -0.11 -39.04
CA ALA A 3 -10.21 -1.03 -37.91
C ALA A 3 -10.43 -2.52 -38.26
N SER A 4 -10.05 -2.96 -39.48
CA SER A 4 -10.24 -4.33 -39.94
C SER A 4 -8.96 -5.13 -39.77
N GLY A 5 -8.68 -5.63 -38.56
CA GLY A 5 -7.60 -6.60 -38.37
C GLY A 5 -6.77 -6.50 -37.09
N GLY A 6 -7.24 -5.86 -36.03
CA GLY A 6 -6.52 -5.81 -34.77
C GLY A 6 -6.34 -7.20 -34.13
N PRO A 7 -5.24 -7.49 -33.41
CA PRO A 7 -4.91 -8.80 -32.84
C PRO A 7 -5.88 -9.31 -31.78
N PHE A 8 -6.84 -8.49 -31.32
CA PHE A 8 -7.80 -8.86 -30.27
C PHE A 8 -9.26 -8.79 -30.78
N PRO A 9 -9.77 -9.83 -31.44
CA PRO A 9 -11.13 -9.87 -31.99
C PRO A 9 -12.22 -9.69 -30.91
N GLN A 10 -11.92 -9.99 -29.63
CA GLN A 10 -12.84 -9.85 -28.50
C GLN A 10 -13.21 -8.38 -28.19
N LEU A 11 -12.46 -7.42 -28.70
CA LEU A 11 -12.70 -5.97 -28.49
C LEU A 11 -13.36 -5.29 -29.67
N ARG A 12 -13.57 -5.98 -30.82
CA ARG A 12 -14.06 -5.37 -32.05
C ARG A 12 -15.44 -4.72 -31.91
N ASP A 13 -16.33 -5.37 -31.16
CA ASP A 13 -17.72 -4.96 -31.04
C ASP A 13 -17.99 -4.17 -29.73
N VAL A 14 -16.94 -3.71 -29.04
CA VAL A 14 -17.06 -3.02 -27.76
C VAL A 14 -16.91 -1.52 -27.95
N PRO A 15 -17.97 -0.72 -27.73
CA PRO A 15 -17.87 0.72 -27.78
C PRO A 15 -17.07 1.27 -26.59
N ALA A 16 -16.43 2.44 -26.78
CA ALA A 16 -15.76 3.15 -25.68
C ALA A 16 -16.55 4.39 -25.27
N LEU A 17 -16.57 4.67 -23.98
CA LEU A 17 -17.35 5.75 -23.39
C LEU A 17 -16.52 6.59 -22.42
N VAL A 18 -16.52 7.90 -22.67
CA VAL A 18 -16.04 8.92 -21.73
C VAL A 18 -17.20 9.84 -21.36
N VAL A 19 -17.43 10.01 -20.06
CA VAL A 19 -18.53 10.86 -19.57
C VAL A 19 -17.97 12.10 -18.92
N GLY A 20 -18.23 13.26 -19.55
CA GLY A 20 -17.94 14.57 -19.00
C GLY A 20 -19.12 15.12 -18.17
N VAL A 21 -19.03 16.40 -17.78
CA VAL A 21 -20.08 17.06 -16.96
C VAL A 21 -21.32 17.38 -17.80
N ARG A 22 -21.15 17.82 -19.04
CA ARG A 22 -22.23 18.29 -19.91
C ARG A 22 -22.57 17.31 -21.03
N HIS A 23 -21.62 16.58 -21.53
CA HIS A 23 -21.75 15.64 -22.63
C HIS A 23 -20.87 14.41 -22.41
N ALA A 24 -21.16 13.37 -23.15
CA ALA A 24 -20.39 12.13 -23.19
C ALA A 24 -19.93 11.87 -24.62
N ALA A 25 -18.72 11.36 -24.79
CA ALA A 25 -18.18 10.87 -26.05
C ALA A 25 -18.37 9.34 -26.11
N TRP A 26 -19.05 8.89 -27.17
CA TRP A 26 -19.27 7.49 -27.47
C TRP A 26 -18.56 7.10 -28.77
N LEU A 27 -17.52 6.29 -28.66
CA LEU A 27 -16.83 5.72 -29.81
C LEU A 27 -17.51 4.41 -30.16
N THR A 28 -18.08 4.35 -31.36
CA THR A 28 -18.73 3.10 -31.85
C THR A 28 -17.69 2.07 -32.28
N PRO A 29 -18.08 0.79 -32.42
CA PRO A 29 -17.19 -0.25 -32.94
C PRO A 29 -16.66 0.03 -34.37
N GLU A 30 -17.43 0.77 -35.16
CA GLU A 30 -17.08 1.17 -36.52
C GLU A 30 -16.04 2.32 -36.55
N GLY A 31 -15.76 2.93 -35.39
CA GLY A 31 -14.79 4.02 -35.25
C GLY A 31 -15.43 5.43 -35.37
N GLU A 32 -16.75 5.52 -35.36
CA GLU A 32 -17.45 6.80 -35.35
C GLU A 32 -17.55 7.33 -33.93
N ILE A 33 -17.37 8.64 -33.76
CA ILE A 33 -17.49 9.32 -32.45
C ILE A 33 -18.79 10.11 -32.43
N GLU A 34 -19.63 9.78 -31.49
CA GLU A 34 -20.90 10.47 -31.23
C GLU A 34 -20.86 11.23 -29.91
N THR A 35 -21.27 12.50 -29.95
CA THR A 35 -21.46 13.31 -28.75
C THR A 35 -22.88 13.14 -28.23
N LEU A 36 -23.04 12.65 -27.01
CA LEU A 36 -24.32 12.30 -26.41
C LEU A 36 -24.57 13.16 -25.15
N SER A 37 -25.83 13.33 -24.82
CA SER A 37 -26.18 13.78 -23.46
C SER A 37 -25.90 12.65 -22.44
N PRO A 38 -25.62 12.97 -21.15
CA PRO A 38 -25.43 11.92 -20.13
C PRO A 38 -26.63 10.98 -19.99
N ALA A 39 -27.86 11.50 -20.18
CA ALA A 39 -29.08 10.70 -20.14
C ALA A 39 -29.18 9.70 -21.30
N GLU A 40 -28.72 10.11 -22.48
CA GLU A 40 -28.69 9.25 -23.65
C GLU A 40 -27.58 8.21 -23.54
N ALA A 41 -26.41 8.60 -23.09
CA ALA A 41 -25.31 7.67 -22.79
C ALA A 41 -25.77 6.60 -21.76
N ALA A 42 -26.48 7.00 -20.70
CA ALA A 42 -27.05 6.09 -19.72
C ALA A 42 -28.04 5.09 -20.35
N ARG A 43 -28.87 5.54 -21.30
CA ARG A 43 -29.80 4.63 -22.02
C ARG A 43 -29.06 3.63 -22.91
N ARG A 44 -28.01 4.07 -23.60
CA ARG A 44 -27.19 3.18 -24.45
C ARG A 44 -26.42 2.14 -23.61
N VAL A 45 -25.81 2.58 -22.51
CA VAL A 45 -25.10 1.67 -21.59
C VAL A 45 -26.00 0.56 -21.05
N ARG A 46 -27.28 0.86 -20.75
CA ARG A 46 -28.25 -0.15 -20.30
C ARG A 46 -28.59 -1.20 -21.37
N LYS A 47 -28.39 -0.88 -22.65
CA LYS A 47 -28.68 -1.76 -23.78
C LYS A 47 -27.42 -2.46 -24.32
N ALA A 48 -26.24 -1.97 -23.96
CA ALA A 48 -24.98 -2.52 -24.41
C ALA A 48 -24.64 -3.77 -23.58
N ASP A 49 -24.15 -4.81 -24.23
CA ASP A 49 -23.61 -5.99 -23.55
C ASP A 49 -22.37 -5.66 -22.74
N ARG A 50 -21.51 -4.81 -23.29
CA ARG A 50 -20.29 -4.29 -22.64
C ARG A 50 -19.93 -2.91 -23.19
N VAL A 51 -19.30 -2.11 -22.34
CA VAL A 51 -18.75 -0.79 -22.72
C VAL A 51 -17.37 -0.60 -22.11
N MET A 52 -16.43 -0.12 -22.90
CA MET A 52 -15.08 0.18 -22.43
C MET A 52 -15.05 1.56 -21.76
N VAL A 53 -14.55 1.62 -20.54
CA VAL A 53 -14.45 2.86 -19.75
C VAL A 53 -13.12 2.91 -19.01
N CYS A 54 -12.67 4.10 -18.63
CA CYS A 54 -11.48 4.25 -17.79
C CYS A 54 -11.71 3.73 -16.37
N HIS A 55 -12.83 4.11 -15.74
CA HIS A 55 -13.17 3.80 -14.35
C HIS A 55 -14.68 3.57 -14.23
N ALA A 56 -15.08 2.31 -14.09
CA ALA A 56 -16.49 1.91 -14.13
C ALA A 56 -17.34 2.56 -13.03
N LYS A 57 -16.86 2.58 -11.78
CA LYS A 57 -17.59 3.19 -10.66
C LYS A 57 -17.80 4.71 -10.84
N ALA A 58 -16.78 5.41 -11.33
CA ALA A 58 -16.87 6.85 -11.56
C ALA A 58 -17.82 7.16 -12.74
N THR A 59 -17.76 6.36 -13.81
CA THR A 59 -18.64 6.47 -14.96
C THR A 59 -20.09 6.19 -14.57
N ALA A 60 -20.36 5.14 -13.81
CA ALA A 60 -21.69 4.79 -13.31
C ALA A 60 -22.29 5.94 -12.47
N ARG A 61 -21.50 6.53 -11.55
CA ARG A 61 -21.93 7.70 -10.76
C ARG A 61 -22.31 8.90 -11.63
N ARG A 62 -21.50 9.22 -12.65
CA ARG A 62 -21.79 10.35 -13.57
C ARG A 62 -23.05 10.13 -14.40
N LEU A 63 -23.36 8.88 -14.72
CA LEU A 63 -24.58 8.49 -15.44
C LEU A 63 -25.79 8.28 -14.51
N ASN A 64 -25.62 8.44 -13.20
CA ASN A 64 -26.65 8.14 -12.19
C ASN A 64 -27.16 6.68 -12.29
N LEU A 65 -26.23 5.73 -12.46
CA LEU A 65 -26.48 4.30 -12.51
C LEU A 65 -25.81 3.61 -11.31
N GLN A 66 -26.39 2.52 -10.83
CA GLN A 66 -25.80 1.74 -9.74
C GLN A 66 -24.55 0.97 -10.22
N SER A 67 -24.61 0.41 -11.42
CA SER A 67 -23.50 -0.31 -12.07
C SER A 67 -23.63 -0.23 -13.58
N ILE A 68 -22.55 -0.56 -14.28
CA ILE A 68 -22.52 -0.64 -15.75
C ILE A 68 -21.79 -1.92 -16.17
N PRO A 69 -22.14 -2.52 -17.33
CA PRO A 69 -21.44 -3.68 -17.87
C PRO A 69 -20.13 -3.24 -18.52
N ALA A 70 -19.09 -3.02 -17.70
CA ALA A 70 -17.87 -2.36 -18.13
C ALA A 70 -16.70 -3.31 -18.38
N LEU A 71 -15.93 -2.99 -19.43
CA LEU A 71 -14.51 -3.29 -19.52
C LEU A 71 -13.75 -2.11 -18.87
N ASP A 72 -13.43 -2.23 -17.58
CA ASP A 72 -12.75 -1.19 -16.82
C ASP A 72 -11.24 -1.23 -17.10
N LEU A 73 -10.70 -0.15 -17.68
CA LEU A 73 -9.29 -0.07 -18.05
C LEU A 73 -8.35 0.03 -16.86
N LEU A 74 -8.80 0.52 -15.71
CA LEU A 74 -7.98 0.50 -14.50
C LEU A 74 -7.79 -0.92 -13.97
N GLU A 75 -8.79 -1.80 -14.11
CA GLU A 75 -8.61 -3.23 -13.79
C GLU A 75 -7.58 -3.87 -14.72
N LEU A 76 -7.66 -3.60 -16.03
CA LEU A 76 -6.70 -4.11 -16.99
C LEU A 76 -5.30 -3.54 -16.74
N PHE A 77 -5.19 -2.24 -16.43
CA PHE A 77 -3.91 -1.60 -16.09
C PHE A 77 -3.29 -2.21 -14.84
N ALA A 78 -4.08 -2.40 -13.77
CA ALA A 78 -3.61 -3.04 -12.54
C ALA A 78 -3.13 -4.48 -12.77
N PHE A 79 -3.76 -5.19 -13.70
CA PHE A 79 -3.36 -6.54 -14.07
C PHE A 79 -2.08 -6.57 -14.91
N CYS A 80 -1.99 -5.73 -15.95
CA CYS A 80 -0.87 -5.72 -16.89
C CYS A 80 0.37 -5.01 -16.33
N ARG A 81 0.18 -3.94 -15.58
CA ARG A 81 1.26 -3.13 -14.99
C ARG A 81 1.11 -3.04 -13.46
N PRO A 82 1.20 -4.19 -12.75
CA PRO A 82 1.06 -4.20 -11.30
C PRO A 82 2.14 -3.32 -10.64
N ALA A 83 1.79 -2.73 -9.49
CA ALA A 83 2.65 -1.83 -8.73
C ALA A 83 3.15 -0.59 -9.51
N LYS A 84 2.44 -0.20 -10.59
CA LYS A 84 2.69 1.04 -11.32
C LYS A 84 1.54 2.02 -11.11
N PHE A 85 1.89 3.30 -11.08
CA PHE A 85 0.91 4.37 -10.92
C PHE A 85 0.45 4.92 -12.27
N CYS A 86 -0.84 5.23 -12.37
CA CYS A 86 -1.40 6.14 -13.36
C CYS A 86 -2.48 7.00 -12.68
N LEU A 87 -2.75 8.17 -13.22
CA LEU A 87 -3.96 8.90 -12.84
C LEU A 87 -5.18 8.14 -13.38
N PRO A 88 -6.29 8.02 -12.59
CA PRO A 88 -7.48 7.26 -12.99
C PRO A 88 -8.35 8.02 -14.00
N THR A 89 -7.75 8.46 -15.08
CA THR A 89 -8.36 9.22 -16.18
C THR A 89 -7.82 8.72 -17.52
N PRO A 90 -8.55 8.90 -18.64
CA PRO A 90 -8.03 8.56 -19.96
C PRO A 90 -6.70 9.23 -20.28
N ARG A 91 -6.55 10.51 -19.91
CA ARG A 91 -5.30 11.26 -20.06
C ARG A 91 -4.17 10.64 -19.21
N GLY A 92 -4.44 10.24 -17.96
CA GLY A 92 -3.43 9.59 -17.12
C GLY A 92 -3.02 8.22 -17.63
N LEU A 93 -3.94 7.46 -18.22
CA LEU A 93 -3.60 6.23 -18.94
C LEU A 93 -2.72 6.50 -20.15
N ALA A 94 -3.06 7.53 -20.96
CA ALA A 94 -2.24 7.91 -22.11
C ALA A 94 -0.80 8.26 -21.70
N GLU A 95 -0.65 9.05 -20.64
CA GLU A 95 0.65 9.44 -20.09
C GLU A 95 1.44 8.20 -19.61
N ALA A 96 0.82 7.34 -18.81
CA ALA A 96 1.46 6.13 -18.28
C ALA A 96 1.86 5.12 -19.37
N LEU A 97 1.15 5.11 -20.51
CA LEU A 97 1.37 4.22 -21.62
C LEU A 97 2.21 4.84 -22.76
N ASN A 98 2.69 6.06 -22.61
CA ASN A 98 3.38 6.85 -23.64
C ASN A 98 2.57 6.95 -24.94
N LEU A 99 1.26 7.19 -24.83
CA LEU A 99 0.37 7.48 -25.94
C LEU A 99 0.24 9.01 -26.14
N ALA A 100 -0.29 9.42 -27.29
CA ALA A 100 -0.61 10.82 -27.52
C ALA A 100 -1.62 11.32 -26.48
N LEU A 101 -1.35 12.49 -25.88
CA LEU A 101 -2.25 13.06 -24.87
C LEU A 101 -3.52 13.59 -25.53
N PRO A 102 -4.70 13.19 -25.06
CA PRO A 102 -5.97 13.65 -25.61
C PRO A 102 -6.22 15.13 -25.32
N ALA A 103 -6.71 15.87 -26.30
CA ALA A 103 -7.04 17.27 -26.20
C ALA A 103 -8.56 17.51 -25.99
N SER A 104 -9.40 16.49 -26.21
CA SER A 104 -10.86 16.56 -26.10
C SER A 104 -11.43 15.25 -25.56
N HIS A 105 -12.72 15.24 -25.18
CA HIS A 105 -13.40 14.01 -24.75
C HIS A 105 -13.53 12.97 -25.85
N GLU A 106 -13.63 13.40 -27.09
CA GLU A 106 -13.64 12.53 -28.26
C GLU A 106 -12.29 11.80 -28.38
N ALA A 107 -11.17 12.53 -28.29
CA ALA A 107 -9.83 11.94 -28.27
C ALA A 107 -9.61 11.07 -27.02
N GLU A 108 -10.21 11.37 -25.88
CA GLU A 108 -10.19 10.51 -24.69
C GLU A 108 -10.85 9.15 -24.94
N ALA A 109 -11.96 9.11 -25.72
CA ALA A 109 -12.62 7.85 -26.06
C ALA A 109 -11.74 6.97 -26.98
N GLU A 110 -11.03 7.57 -27.92
CA GLU A 110 -10.05 6.84 -28.76
C GLU A 110 -8.88 6.30 -27.94
N VAL A 111 -8.40 7.08 -26.95
CA VAL A 111 -7.33 6.65 -26.03
C VAL A 111 -7.72 5.40 -25.27
N LEU A 112 -8.98 5.20 -24.90
CA LEU A 112 -9.41 3.98 -24.19
C LEU A 112 -9.14 2.73 -25.03
N ALA A 113 -9.50 2.73 -26.30
CA ALA A 113 -9.25 1.61 -27.22
C ALA A 113 -7.75 1.37 -27.45
N LEU A 114 -6.98 2.45 -27.65
CA LEU A 114 -5.53 2.36 -27.80
C LEU A 114 -4.83 1.83 -26.54
N ALA A 115 -5.27 2.28 -25.37
CA ALA A 115 -4.75 1.83 -24.08
C ALA A 115 -5.00 0.34 -23.85
N ALA A 116 -6.22 -0.16 -24.15
CA ALA A 116 -6.53 -1.58 -24.07
C ALA A 116 -5.60 -2.41 -24.96
N HIS A 117 -5.45 -1.97 -26.19
CA HIS A 117 -4.58 -2.62 -27.19
C HIS A 117 -3.12 -2.66 -26.75
N ARG A 118 -2.62 -1.53 -26.24
CA ARG A 118 -1.23 -1.39 -25.77
C ARG A 118 -0.98 -2.33 -24.58
N LEU A 119 -1.86 -2.33 -23.58
CA LEU A 119 -1.74 -3.18 -22.38
C LEU A 119 -1.76 -4.68 -22.74
N LEU A 120 -2.68 -5.10 -23.58
CA LEU A 120 -2.76 -6.51 -24.00
C LEU A 120 -1.55 -6.94 -24.84
N THR A 121 -1.02 -6.06 -25.69
CA THR A 121 0.18 -6.33 -26.47
C THR A 121 1.41 -6.50 -25.58
N GLU A 122 1.57 -5.61 -24.58
CA GLU A 122 2.66 -5.72 -23.59
C GLU A 122 2.54 -7.01 -22.77
N LEU A 123 1.32 -7.33 -22.32
CA LEU A 123 1.07 -8.56 -21.56
C LEU A 123 1.46 -9.82 -22.35
N GLY A 124 1.21 -9.83 -23.65
CA GLY A 124 1.62 -10.93 -24.54
C GLY A 124 3.13 -11.19 -24.58
N GLN A 125 3.93 -10.21 -24.19
CA GLN A 125 5.39 -10.32 -24.12
C GLN A 125 5.89 -10.89 -22.77
N GLU A 126 5.07 -10.86 -21.71
CA GLU A 126 5.45 -11.39 -20.37
C GLU A 126 5.56 -12.92 -20.31
N GLY A 127 4.97 -13.64 -21.23
CA GLY A 127 4.92 -15.11 -21.23
C GLY A 127 3.71 -15.69 -20.45
N ARG A 128 3.47 -17.00 -20.68
CA ARG A 128 2.21 -17.67 -20.29
C ARG A 128 2.08 -17.97 -18.80
N GLY A 129 3.10 -18.28 -18.15
CA GLY A 129 3.24 -18.69 -16.73
C GLY A 129 2.01 -18.60 -15.81
N ASP A 130 2.26 -18.23 -14.58
CA ASP A 130 1.22 -18.06 -13.55
C ASP A 130 0.23 -16.91 -13.82
N THR A 131 0.58 -15.96 -14.70
CA THR A 131 -0.28 -14.85 -15.10
C THR A 131 -1.59 -15.35 -15.75
N ALA A 132 -1.49 -16.36 -16.60
CA ALA A 132 -2.67 -17.00 -17.19
C ALA A 132 -3.54 -17.72 -16.13
N ALA A 133 -2.91 -18.39 -15.16
CA ALA A 133 -3.63 -19.05 -14.07
C ALA A 133 -4.39 -18.05 -13.19
N ILE A 134 -3.81 -16.88 -12.93
CA ILE A 134 -4.50 -15.78 -12.24
C ILE A 134 -5.70 -15.30 -13.06
N ALA A 135 -5.51 -15.03 -14.36
CA ALA A 135 -6.58 -14.59 -15.25
C ALA A 135 -7.74 -15.60 -15.31
N TRP A 136 -7.46 -16.91 -15.37
CA TRP A 136 -8.47 -17.95 -15.30
C TRP A 136 -9.25 -17.94 -13.99
N SER A 137 -8.55 -17.76 -12.87
CA SER A 137 -9.20 -17.65 -11.55
C SER A 137 -10.13 -16.43 -11.47
N MET A 138 -9.68 -15.30 -12.00
CA MET A 138 -10.49 -14.07 -12.10
C MET A 138 -11.70 -14.27 -13.01
N GLY A 139 -11.54 -15.01 -14.11
CA GLY A 139 -12.61 -15.36 -15.05
C GLY A 139 -13.74 -16.13 -14.39
N ARG A 140 -13.45 -17.07 -13.51
CA ARG A 140 -14.46 -17.77 -12.70
C ARG A 140 -15.21 -16.81 -11.76
N GLY A 141 -14.58 -15.70 -11.36
CA GLY A 141 -15.19 -14.61 -10.61
C GLY A 141 -16.00 -13.63 -11.48
N GLY A 142 -16.04 -13.85 -12.79
CA GLY A 142 -16.76 -13.00 -13.74
C GLY A 142 -15.95 -11.80 -14.25
N TRP A 143 -14.63 -11.87 -14.26
CA TRP A 143 -13.81 -10.77 -14.77
C TRP A 143 -14.01 -10.55 -16.28
N PRO A 144 -14.47 -9.37 -16.71
CA PRO A 144 -14.84 -9.15 -18.10
C PRO A 144 -13.67 -9.22 -19.10
N TRP A 145 -12.44 -8.95 -18.65
CA TRP A 145 -11.24 -8.96 -19.46
C TRP A 145 -10.64 -10.34 -19.73
N THR A 146 -11.16 -11.40 -19.09
CA THR A 146 -10.55 -12.73 -19.09
C THR A 146 -10.24 -13.25 -20.50
N SER A 147 -11.21 -13.20 -21.42
CA SER A 147 -11.02 -13.73 -22.78
C SER A 147 -9.94 -12.98 -23.55
N ALA A 148 -9.90 -11.64 -23.45
CA ALA A 148 -8.91 -10.81 -24.12
C ALA A 148 -7.51 -11.02 -23.54
N VAL A 149 -7.41 -11.11 -22.22
CA VAL A 149 -6.14 -11.35 -21.50
C VAL A 149 -5.58 -12.74 -21.81
N LEU A 150 -6.41 -13.78 -21.79
CA LEU A 150 -5.96 -15.13 -22.13
C LEU A 150 -5.54 -15.25 -23.59
N ALA A 151 -6.26 -14.58 -24.50
CA ALA A 151 -5.85 -14.51 -25.90
C ALA A 151 -4.52 -13.80 -26.09
N ALA A 152 -4.29 -12.69 -25.37
CA ALA A 152 -3.03 -11.97 -25.38
C ALA A 152 -1.86 -12.83 -24.89
N LEU A 153 -2.09 -13.62 -23.83
CA LEU A 153 -1.09 -14.55 -23.29
C LEU A 153 -0.92 -15.81 -24.16
N GLY A 154 -1.72 -15.98 -25.23
CA GLY A 154 -1.74 -17.19 -26.05
C GLY A 154 -2.11 -18.43 -25.23
N ALA A 155 -2.87 -18.25 -24.14
CA ALA A 155 -3.35 -19.33 -23.31
C ALA A 155 -4.55 -19.99 -23.99
N GLY A 156 -4.44 -21.31 -24.24
CA GLY A 156 -5.50 -22.11 -24.85
C GLY A 156 -6.58 -22.54 -23.85
N GLU A 157 -6.80 -23.85 -23.72
CA GLU A 157 -7.83 -24.43 -22.87
C GLU A 157 -7.62 -24.13 -21.38
N GLU A 158 -8.72 -24.15 -20.63
CA GLU A 158 -8.73 -23.91 -19.19
C GLU A 158 -7.87 -24.96 -18.45
N PRO A 159 -6.87 -24.53 -17.67
CA PRO A 159 -6.08 -25.47 -16.91
C PRO A 159 -6.93 -26.13 -15.81
N HIS A 160 -6.55 -27.35 -15.39
CA HIS A 160 -7.21 -28.05 -14.28
C HIS A 160 -7.34 -27.15 -13.05
N SER A 161 -8.41 -27.30 -12.28
CA SER A 161 -8.73 -26.44 -11.11
C SER A 161 -7.58 -26.25 -10.11
N ALA A 162 -6.73 -27.28 -9.94
CA ALA A 162 -5.55 -27.22 -9.11
C ALA A 162 -4.49 -26.23 -9.64
N SER A 163 -4.38 -26.08 -10.97
CA SER A 163 -3.44 -25.15 -11.60
C SER A 163 -3.86 -23.68 -11.44
N THR A 164 -5.16 -23.39 -11.53
CA THR A 164 -5.69 -22.03 -11.32
C THR A 164 -5.51 -21.56 -9.88
N ARG A 165 -5.73 -22.44 -8.90
CA ARG A 165 -5.42 -22.13 -7.49
C ARG A 165 -3.96 -21.77 -7.29
N ARG A 166 -3.05 -22.53 -7.91
CA ARG A 166 -1.60 -22.33 -7.80
C ARG A 166 -1.17 -20.92 -8.24
N GLY A 167 -1.83 -20.36 -9.27
CA GLY A 167 -1.58 -18.99 -9.71
C GLY A 167 -1.82 -17.92 -8.63
N LEU A 168 -2.76 -18.16 -7.70
CA LEU A 168 -3.07 -17.26 -6.60
C LEU A 168 -2.27 -17.52 -5.31
N MET A 169 -1.51 -18.62 -5.23
CA MET A 169 -0.67 -18.96 -4.07
C MET A 169 0.63 -18.15 -4.10
N ILE A 170 0.53 -16.85 -3.96
CA ILE A 170 1.65 -15.89 -4.11
C ILE A 170 2.81 -16.20 -3.17
N TRP A 171 2.52 -16.73 -1.98
CA TRP A 171 3.55 -17.09 -0.98
C TRP A 171 4.52 -18.17 -1.45
N GLN A 172 4.19 -18.93 -2.49
CA GLN A 172 5.12 -19.88 -3.10
C GLN A 172 6.16 -19.22 -4.00
N ARG A 173 5.93 -17.95 -4.39
CA ARG A 173 6.76 -17.20 -5.35
C ARG A 173 7.44 -15.98 -4.75
N LEU A 174 6.89 -15.45 -3.66
CA LEU A 174 7.53 -14.36 -2.94
C LEU A 174 8.88 -14.85 -2.39
N PRO A 175 9.94 -14.04 -2.52
CA PRO A 175 11.24 -14.39 -1.96
C PRO A 175 11.17 -14.39 -0.43
N ASP A 176 11.88 -15.31 0.18
CA ASP A 176 12.17 -15.20 1.61
C ASP A 176 13.09 -14.01 1.84
N TRP A 177 12.89 -13.29 2.94
CA TRP A 177 13.90 -12.33 3.36
C TRP A 177 15.12 -13.08 3.90
N GLU A 178 16.31 -12.56 3.62
CA GLU A 178 17.56 -13.13 4.09
C GLU A 178 17.85 -12.68 5.53
N ASP A 179 18.41 -13.58 6.34
CA ASP A 179 18.95 -13.25 7.65
C ASP A 179 20.30 -12.58 7.46
N GLU A 180 20.34 -11.27 7.66
CA GLU A 180 21.58 -10.51 7.67
C GLU A 180 22.11 -10.42 9.11
N ALA A 181 23.43 -10.50 9.25
CA ALA A 181 24.07 -10.27 10.54
C ALA A 181 23.70 -8.86 11.07
N PRO A 182 23.52 -8.69 12.38
CA PRO A 182 23.27 -7.37 12.93
C PRO A 182 24.36 -6.39 12.48
N PRO A 183 24.01 -5.15 12.09
CA PRO A 183 25.01 -4.17 11.70
C PRO A 183 25.94 -3.89 12.89
N PRO A 184 27.21 -3.57 12.64
CA PRO A 184 28.12 -3.18 13.69
C PRO A 184 27.60 -1.92 14.41
N PRO A 185 27.93 -1.72 15.67
CA PRO A 185 27.55 -0.48 16.38
C PRO A 185 28.00 0.76 15.60
N ALA A 186 27.09 1.73 15.49
CA ALA A 186 27.39 2.97 14.80
C ALA A 186 28.58 3.70 15.45
N GLY A 187 29.41 4.34 14.64
CA GLY A 187 30.48 5.21 15.10
C GLY A 187 29.96 6.44 15.84
N ASN A 188 30.87 7.23 16.39
CA ASN A 188 30.53 8.43 17.16
C ASN A 188 31.30 9.67 16.67
N GLN A 189 31.60 9.75 15.39
CA GLN A 189 32.30 10.87 14.79
C GLN A 189 31.34 12.08 14.67
N PRO A 190 31.74 13.27 15.10
CA PRO A 190 30.91 14.46 15.00
C PRO A 190 30.74 14.92 13.55
N VAL A 191 29.66 15.63 13.29
CA VAL A 191 29.44 16.37 12.05
C VAL A 191 29.84 17.82 12.27
N ALA A 192 30.72 18.39 11.42
CA ALA A 192 31.06 19.79 11.47
C ALA A 192 30.03 20.67 10.73
N ALA A 193 29.85 21.91 11.17
CA ALA A 193 28.94 22.84 10.50
C ALA A 193 29.29 23.09 9.02
N ALA A 194 30.57 23.06 8.68
CA ALA A 194 31.02 23.16 7.30
C ALA A 194 30.61 21.96 6.45
N GLU A 195 30.66 20.74 7.01
CA GLU A 195 30.22 19.51 6.34
C GLU A 195 28.70 19.55 6.06
N ALA A 196 27.90 20.00 7.04
CA ALA A 196 26.45 20.14 6.87
C ALA A 196 26.09 21.19 5.80
N ARG A 197 26.76 22.32 5.78
CA ARG A 197 26.58 23.35 4.73
C ARG A 197 26.99 22.85 3.34
N ALA A 198 28.12 22.15 3.25
CA ALA A 198 28.60 21.57 2.00
C ALA A 198 27.57 20.52 1.45
N GLN A 199 27.09 19.66 2.33
CA GLN A 199 26.06 18.66 1.96
C GLN A 199 24.75 19.32 1.55
N LEU A 200 24.31 20.38 2.26
CA LEU A 200 23.13 21.14 1.87
C LEU A 200 23.29 21.75 0.46
N ALA A 201 24.45 22.30 0.15
CA ALA A 201 24.71 22.85 -1.19
C ALA A 201 24.63 21.77 -2.28
N VAL A 202 25.09 20.55 -2.00
CA VAL A 202 24.94 19.40 -2.91
C VAL A 202 23.46 19.06 -3.11
N LEU A 203 22.67 18.98 -2.04
CA LEU A 203 21.24 18.66 -2.09
C LEU A 203 20.41 19.72 -2.83
N LEU A 204 20.77 20.99 -2.69
CA LEU A 204 20.12 22.10 -3.40
C LEU A 204 20.42 22.08 -4.90
N GLY A 205 21.58 21.60 -5.31
CA GLY A 205 22.01 21.56 -6.70
C GLY A 205 22.51 22.91 -7.24
N ARG A 206 23.09 22.89 -8.45
CA ARG A 206 23.63 24.08 -9.11
C ARG A 206 22.51 25.04 -9.54
N GLY A 207 22.66 26.32 -9.22
CA GLY A 207 21.71 27.36 -9.64
C GLY A 207 20.51 27.56 -8.69
N SER A 208 20.46 26.85 -7.59
CA SER A 208 19.43 27.09 -6.57
C SER A 208 19.68 28.40 -5.82
N GLU A 209 18.61 29.09 -5.43
CA GLU A 209 18.67 30.29 -4.62
C GLU A 209 19.34 29.98 -3.28
N GLN A 210 20.41 30.72 -2.98
CA GLN A 210 21.08 30.60 -1.68
C GLN A 210 20.25 31.28 -0.61
N ARG A 211 19.81 30.51 0.37
CA ARG A 211 19.07 31.00 1.55
C ARG A 211 19.96 30.91 2.78
N PRO A 212 20.55 32.04 3.25
CA PRO A 212 21.43 32.04 4.42
C PRO A 212 20.79 31.37 5.64
N GLN A 213 19.49 31.62 5.88
CA GLN A 213 18.75 31.05 7.01
C GLN A 213 18.70 29.52 6.96
N GLN A 214 18.61 28.93 5.77
CA GLN A 214 18.61 27.47 5.60
C GLN A 214 20.00 26.89 5.90
N ALA A 215 21.04 27.55 5.47
CA ALA A 215 22.44 27.17 5.77
C ALA A 215 22.75 27.28 7.26
N ASP A 216 22.24 28.32 7.92
CA ASP A 216 22.39 28.53 9.36
C ASP A 216 21.58 27.49 10.15
N TYR A 217 20.37 27.17 9.69
CA TYR A 217 19.57 26.09 10.26
C TYR A 217 20.28 24.72 10.17
N ALA A 218 20.84 24.38 9.02
CA ALA A 218 21.60 23.15 8.85
C ALA A 218 22.84 23.10 9.75
N ALA A 219 23.55 24.22 9.88
CA ALA A 219 24.69 24.33 10.76
C ALA A 219 24.32 24.26 12.25
N GLY A 220 23.18 24.84 12.66
CA GLY A 220 22.66 24.74 14.02
C GLY A 220 22.22 23.33 14.40
N ALA A 221 21.57 22.61 13.46
CA ALA A 221 21.12 21.23 13.65
C ALA A 221 22.28 20.24 13.89
N VAL A 222 23.49 20.56 13.49
CA VAL A 222 24.70 19.76 13.74
C VAL A 222 24.89 19.41 15.23
N ALA A 223 24.46 20.28 16.15
CA ALA A 223 24.58 20.04 17.58
C ALA A 223 23.89 18.74 18.04
N ALA A 224 22.83 18.26 17.31
CA ALA A 224 22.18 16.98 17.58
C ALA A 224 23.05 15.76 17.21
N PHE A 225 24.04 15.96 16.35
CA PHE A 225 24.91 14.91 15.80
C PHE A 225 26.32 14.89 16.43
N LEU A 226 26.51 15.65 17.49
CA LEU A 226 27.72 15.58 18.30
C LEU A 226 27.70 14.34 19.22
N PRO A 227 28.87 13.84 19.65
CA PRO A 227 28.96 12.85 20.71
C PRO A 227 28.18 13.25 21.95
N ARG A 228 27.66 12.29 22.71
CA ARG A 228 27.03 12.54 24.00
C ARG A 228 28.10 12.97 25.01
N ASP A 229 27.79 13.92 25.87
CA ASP A 229 28.69 14.36 26.92
C ASP A 229 28.81 13.32 28.03
N ARG A 230 27.71 12.60 28.32
CA ARG A 230 27.62 11.54 29.32
C ARG A 230 26.86 10.35 28.80
N ALA A 231 27.27 9.15 29.21
CA ALA A 231 26.55 7.93 28.92
C ALA A 231 25.13 7.98 29.56
N GLY A 232 24.11 7.62 28.78
CA GLY A 232 22.72 7.62 29.25
C GLY A 232 21.98 8.96 29.16
N GLU A 233 22.69 10.08 28.99
CA GLU A 233 22.06 11.40 28.80
C GLU A 233 21.83 11.68 27.32
N PRO A 234 20.56 11.90 26.86
CA PRO A 234 20.30 12.28 25.49
C PRO A 234 20.67 13.75 25.26
N ARG A 235 21.20 14.04 24.08
CA ARG A 235 21.41 15.41 23.62
C ARG A 235 20.20 15.87 22.82
N PHE A 236 19.58 16.97 23.23
CA PHE A 236 18.43 17.57 22.55
C PHE A 236 18.81 18.87 21.87
N VAL A 237 18.29 19.06 20.66
CA VAL A 237 18.35 20.32 19.94
C VAL A 237 16.95 20.70 19.51
N LEU A 238 16.49 21.86 19.94
CA LEU A 238 15.24 22.46 19.47
C LEU A 238 15.59 23.52 18.44
N ALA A 239 15.17 23.31 17.19
CA ALA A 239 15.45 24.21 16.08
C ALA A 239 14.13 24.72 15.50
N GLU A 240 13.82 26.00 15.75
CA GLU A 240 12.65 26.66 15.18
C GLU A 240 13.06 27.39 13.90
N ALA A 241 12.27 27.21 12.86
CA ALA A 241 12.42 27.94 11.61
C ALA A 241 11.03 28.20 10.99
N GLY A 242 10.85 29.38 10.43
CA GLY A 242 9.61 29.77 9.75
C GLY A 242 9.25 28.87 8.57
N THR A 243 8.03 29.00 8.10
CA THR A 243 7.57 28.32 6.86
C THR A 243 8.39 28.82 5.67
N GLY A 244 8.74 27.91 4.75
CA GLY A 244 9.47 28.27 3.52
C GLY A 244 10.99 28.39 3.65
N VAL A 245 11.56 28.29 4.85
CA VAL A 245 13.04 28.31 5.04
C VAL A 245 13.71 27.08 4.41
N GLY A 246 12.97 25.98 4.19
CA GLY A 246 13.55 24.75 3.65
C GLY A 246 14.10 23.82 4.73
N LYS A 247 13.41 23.71 5.87
CA LYS A 247 13.78 22.88 7.03
C LYS A 247 14.17 21.45 6.63
N THR A 248 13.42 20.84 5.72
CA THR A 248 13.60 19.44 5.32
C THR A 248 15.01 19.16 4.85
N LEU A 249 15.50 19.85 3.85
CA LEU A 249 16.89 19.69 3.40
C LEU A 249 17.90 20.15 4.45
N GLY A 250 17.52 21.13 5.26
CA GLY A 250 18.35 21.66 6.34
C GLY A 250 18.70 20.62 7.42
N TYR A 251 17.76 19.71 7.79
CA TYR A 251 18.09 18.63 8.73
C TYR A 251 18.54 17.34 8.01
N ILE A 252 18.13 17.08 6.76
CA ILE A 252 18.63 15.94 5.98
C ILE A 252 20.15 16.06 5.79
N ALA A 253 20.66 17.26 5.57
CA ALA A 253 22.08 17.47 5.31
C ALA A 253 22.98 16.94 6.45
N PRO A 254 22.90 17.41 7.71
CA PRO A 254 23.71 16.86 8.78
C PRO A 254 23.36 15.40 9.12
N ALA A 255 22.09 14.98 8.98
CA ALA A 255 21.66 13.61 9.24
C ALA A 255 22.35 12.63 8.28
N SER A 256 22.35 12.92 6.98
CA SER A 256 22.99 12.07 5.96
C SER A 256 24.52 12.02 6.12
N VAL A 257 25.15 13.16 6.47
CA VAL A 257 26.59 13.18 6.76
C VAL A 257 26.92 12.28 7.96
N TRP A 258 26.12 12.38 9.03
CA TRP A 258 26.32 11.54 10.22
C TRP A 258 26.12 10.06 9.91
N ALA A 259 25.04 9.71 9.23
CA ALA A 259 24.73 8.32 8.88
C ALA A 259 25.86 7.68 8.08
N LYS A 260 26.33 8.36 7.03
CA LYS A 260 27.42 7.89 6.17
C LYS A 260 28.76 7.78 6.92
N LYS A 261 29.08 8.79 7.73
CA LYS A 261 30.36 8.88 8.45
C LYS A 261 30.49 7.81 9.55
N ASN A 262 29.36 7.46 10.17
CA ASN A 262 29.30 6.57 11.33
C ASN A 262 28.74 5.19 11.00
N GLN A 263 28.37 4.92 9.76
CA GLN A 263 27.67 3.68 9.35
C GLN A 263 26.48 3.38 10.27
N GLY A 264 25.73 4.43 10.60
CA GLY A 264 24.62 4.36 11.55
C GLY A 264 23.32 4.87 10.95
N THR A 265 22.21 4.41 11.49
CA THR A 265 20.87 4.77 11.05
C THR A 265 20.36 6.03 11.73
N VAL A 266 19.84 6.98 10.96
CA VAL A 266 19.10 8.15 11.46
C VAL A 266 17.62 7.97 11.18
N TRP A 267 16.79 8.08 12.21
CA TRP A 267 15.34 8.07 12.07
C TRP A 267 14.82 9.48 11.94
N ILE A 268 14.14 9.75 10.84
CA ILE A 268 13.45 11.02 10.59
C ILE A 268 11.94 10.76 10.72
N SER A 269 11.38 11.35 11.77
CA SER A 269 9.97 11.19 12.11
C SER A 269 9.18 12.43 11.77
N THR A 270 8.02 12.28 11.15
CA THR A 270 7.09 13.37 10.81
C THR A 270 5.66 13.03 11.23
N PHE A 271 4.75 14.00 11.17
CA PHE A 271 3.41 13.81 11.73
C PHE A 271 2.47 13.01 10.82
N THR A 272 2.43 13.31 9.52
CA THR A 272 1.44 12.71 8.61
C THR A 272 2.05 11.84 7.53
N ARG A 273 1.23 10.93 6.95
CA ARG A 273 1.63 10.12 5.79
C ARG A 273 1.97 10.96 4.56
N ASN A 274 1.34 12.13 4.40
CA ASN A 274 1.66 13.04 3.29
C ASN A 274 3.05 13.64 3.47
N LEU A 275 3.40 14.06 4.68
CA LEU A 275 4.74 14.55 5.01
C LEU A 275 5.79 13.43 4.85
N GLN A 276 5.47 12.18 5.20
CA GLN A 276 6.36 11.05 4.92
C GLN A 276 6.66 10.91 3.42
N ARG A 277 5.63 11.05 2.55
CA ARG A 277 5.84 11.00 1.09
C ARG A 277 6.65 12.18 0.57
N GLN A 278 6.40 13.38 1.09
CA GLN A 278 7.19 14.56 0.74
C GLN A 278 8.65 14.38 1.15
N LEU A 279 8.89 13.88 2.35
CA LEU A 279 10.22 13.59 2.84
C LEU A 279 10.92 12.52 1.99
N ASP A 280 10.21 11.44 1.65
CA ASP A 280 10.74 10.40 0.76
C ASP A 280 11.10 10.95 -0.63
N ALA A 281 10.29 11.85 -1.19
CA ALA A 281 10.59 12.53 -2.45
C ALA A 281 11.80 13.48 -2.35
N GLU A 282 11.98 14.17 -1.22
CA GLU A 282 13.19 15.01 -1.02
C GLU A 282 14.47 14.15 -0.90
N LEU A 283 14.36 12.91 -0.44
CA LEU A 283 15.47 11.96 -0.39
C LEU A 283 15.93 11.48 -1.77
N ASP A 284 15.15 11.68 -2.86
CA ASP A 284 15.59 11.48 -4.24
C ASP A 284 16.78 12.39 -4.61
N ARG A 285 16.89 13.55 -3.96
CA ARG A 285 18.04 14.46 -4.15
C ARG A 285 19.31 13.92 -3.49
N LEU A 286 19.17 13.18 -2.40
CA LEU A 286 20.29 12.55 -1.70
C LEU A 286 20.75 11.27 -2.41
N TYR A 287 19.80 10.49 -2.92
CA TYR A 287 20.02 9.23 -3.63
C TYR A 287 19.27 9.27 -4.98
N PRO A 288 19.87 9.85 -6.03
CA PRO A 288 19.23 9.93 -7.35
C PRO A 288 19.07 8.57 -8.02
N ASP A 289 19.92 7.60 -7.69
CA ASP A 289 19.78 6.23 -8.15
C ASP A 289 18.73 5.48 -7.31
N ALA A 290 17.70 4.95 -7.98
CA ALA A 290 16.58 4.30 -7.31
C ALA A 290 16.99 3.01 -6.57
N VAL A 291 17.98 2.29 -7.07
CA VAL A 291 18.48 1.05 -6.44
C VAL A 291 19.27 1.39 -5.18
N GLU A 292 20.14 2.41 -5.26
CA GLU A 292 20.87 2.91 -4.10
C GLU A 292 19.91 3.44 -3.03
N LYS A 293 18.90 4.25 -3.44
CA LYS A 293 17.86 4.75 -2.53
C LYS A 293 17.15 3.59 -1.82
N GLU A 294 16.76 2.57 -2.56
CA GLU A 294 16.07 1.42 -1.98
C GLU A 294 16.88 0.70 -0.90
N GLN A 295 18.19 0.62 -1.05
CA GLN A 295 19.07 0.01 -0.06
C GLN A 295 19.26 0.89 1.18
N LYS A 296 19.32 2.21 1.00
CA LYS A 296 19.72 3.18 2.04
C LYS A 296 18.55 3.86 2.76
N VAL A 297 17.37 3.88 2.16
CA VAL A 297 16.18 4.53 2.70
C VAL A 297 15.07 3.53 2.91
N VAL A 298 14.47 3.56 4.09
CA VAL A 298 13.29 2.74 4.42
C VAL A 298 12.18 3.61 4.99
N VAL A 299 11.01 3.57 4.36
CA VAL A 299 9.80 4.20 4.92
C VAL A 299 9.08 3.18 5.80
N ARG A 300 9.03 3.44 7.12
CA ARG A 300 8.36 2.61 8.10
C ARG A 300 6.98 3.17 8.44
N LYS A 301 5.99 2.30 8.38
CA LYS A 301 4.58 2.60 8.74
C LYS A 301 4.08 1.63 9.81
N GLY A 302 2.92 1.91 10.39
CA GLY A 302 2.22 0.97 11.26
C GLY A 302 1.85 -0.30 10.49
N ARG A 303 1.75 -1.42 11.21
CA ARG A 303 1.48 -2.76 10.66
C ARG A 303 0.19 -2.80 9.82
N GLU A 304 -0.81 -2.03 10.23
CA GLU A 304 -2.10 -1.87 9.57
C GLU A 304 -2.04 -1.28 8.14
N ASN A 305 -0.87 -0.85 7.70
CA ASN A 305 -0.69 -0.33 6.35
C ASN A 305 -0.12 -1.39 5.38
N TYR A 306 0.33 -2.53 5.89
CA TYR A 306 0.98 -3.54 5.07
C TYR A 306 0.06 -4.70 4.73
N PHE A 307 0.26 -5.24 3.53
CA PHE A 307 -0.40 -6.45 3.07
C PHE A 307 0.02 -7.66 3.92
N CYS A 308 -0.98 -8.37 4.46
CA CYS A 308 -0.79 -9.58 5.24
C CYS A 308 -1.03 -10.82 4.36
N ILE A 309 0.01 -11.60 4.14
CA ILE A 309 -0.05 -12.80 3.30
C ILE A 309 -0.98 -13.85 3.93
N LEU A 310 -0.99 -13.98 5.25
CA LEU A 310 -1.88 -14.90 5.97
C LEU A 310 -3.35 -14.53 5.76
N ASN A 311 -3.69 -13.24 5.92
CA ASN A 311 -5.06 -12.76 5.69
C ASN A 311 -5.48 -12.95 4.22
N TYR A 312 -4.54 -12.80 3.29
CA TYR A 312 -4.77 -13.06 1.87
C TYR A 312 -5.04 -14.56 1.61
N GLU A 313 -4.23 -15.46 2.17
CA GLU A 313 -4.44 -16.90 2.06
C GLU A 313 -5.81 -17.31 2.60
N GLU A 314 -6.21 -16.74 3.72
CA GLU A 314 -7.54 -16.98 4.29
C GLU A 314 -8.67 -16.48 3.40
N ALA A 315 -8.52 -15.28 2.83
CA ALA A 315 -9.48 -14.72 1.89
C ALA A 315 -9.57 -15.58 0.62
N LEU A 316 -8.43 -16.07 0.13
CA LEU A 316 -8.37 -16.99 -1.00
C LEU A 316 -9.11 -18.30 -0.70
N ASN A 317 -8.84 -18.94 0.42
CA ASN A 317 -9.48 -20.20 0.80
C ASN A 317 -11.01 -20.05 0.90
N ARG A 318 -11.51 -18.90 1.39
CA ARG A 318 -12.95 -18.60 1.39
C ARG A 318 -13.51 -18.40 -0.02
N SER A 319 -12.80 -17.70 -0.89
CA SER A 319 -13.25 -17.40 -2.25
C SER A 319 -13.32 -18.65 -3.14
N LEU A 320 -12.49 -19.65 -2.86
CA LEU A 320 -12.50 -20.93 -3.58
C LEU A 320 -13.74 -21.77 -3.27
N GLN A 321 -14.33 -21.60 -2.09
CA GLN A 321 -15.57 -22.27 -1.71
C GLN A 321 -16.80 -21.60 -2.36
N MET A 322 -16.74 -20.29 -2.58
CA MET A 322 -17.80 -19.50 -3.21
C MET A 322 -17.20 -18.52 -4.23
N PRO A 323 -16.94 -18.97 -5.47
CA PRO A 323 -16.45 -18.08 -6.52
C PRO A 323 -17.38 -16.88 -6.75
N GLY A 324 -16.80 -15.69 -6.88
CA GLY A 324 -17.55 -14.46 -7.05
C GLY A 324 -16.63 -13.26 -7.27
N PRO A 325 -17.16 -12.02 -7.20
CA PRO A 325 -16.37 -10.79 -7.45
C PRO A 325 -15.11 -10.65 -6.59
N ALA A 326 -15.07 -11.30 -5.41
CA ALA A 326 -13.88 -11.34 -4.57
C ALA A 326 -12.68 -12.01 -5.27
N SER A 327 -12.92 -12.98 -6.17
CA SER A 327 -11.84 -13.63 -6.93
C SER A 327 -11.14 -12.68 -7.89
N VAL A 328 -11.86 -11.70 -8.45
CA VAL A 328 -11.26 -10.64 -9.30
C VAL A 328 -10.33 -9.77 -8.48
N ALA A 329 -10.80 -9.30 -7.33
CA ALA A 329 -10.01 -8.46 -6.43
C ALA A 329 -8.76 -9.20 -5.91
N LEU A 330 -8.88 -10.47 -5.52
CA LEU A 330 -7.75 -11.30 -5.08
C LEU A 330 -6.74 -11.55 -6.21
N GLY A 331 -7.20 -11.70 -7.45
CA GLY A 331 -6.32 -11.82 -8.61
C GLY A 331 -5.51 -10.55 -8.88
N LEU A 332 -6.14 -9.38 -8.83
CA LEU A 332 -5.45 -8.09 -8.96
C LEU A 332 -4.44 -7.87 -7.83
N LEU A 333 -4.82 -8.25 -6.60
CA LEU A 333 -3.91 -8.20 -5.45
C LEU A 333 -2.75 -9.19 -5.57
N ALA A 334 -2.99 -10.38 -6.14
CA ALA A 334 -1.92 -11.33 -6.41
C ALA A 334 -0.89 -10.75 -7.38
N ARG A 335 -1.34 -10.12 -8.46
CA ARG A 335 -0.46 -9.43 -9.43
C ARG A 335 0.33 -8.32 -8.75
N TRP A 336 -0.34 -7.48 -7.94
CA TRP A 336 0.30 -6.41 -7.21
C TRP A 336 1.30 -6.93 -6.17
N ALA A 337 0.91 -7.90 -5.34
CA ALA A 337 1.76 -8.43 -4.26
C ALA A 337 3.06 -9.08 -4.77
N LEU A 338 3.04 -9.64 -5.99
CA LEU A 338 4.23 -10.19 -6.64
C LEU A 338 5.14 -9.12 -7.26
N ALA A 339 4.65 -7.91 -7.45
CA ALA A 339 5.37 -6.81 -8.08
C ALA A 339 5.71 -5.67 -7.12
N THR A 340 5.03 -5.61 -5.97
CA THR A 340 5.27 -4.55 -4.97
C THR A 340 6.64 -4.65 -4.37
N ARG A 341 7.24 -3.50 -4.12
CA ARG A 341 8.55 -3.38 -3.49
C ARG A 341 8.50 -3.63 -1.97
N ASP A 342 7.47 -3.10 -1.30
CA ASP A 342 7.41 -3.02 0.16
C ASP A 342 6.10 -3.55 0.78
N GLY A 343 5.10 -3.86 -0.03
CA GLY A 343 3.81 -4.35 0.44
C GLY A 343 2.94 -3.29 1.13
N ASP A 344 3.25 -2.00 0.96
CA ASP A 344 2.49 -0.89 1.54
C ASP A 344 1.20 -0.63 0.76
N MET A 345 0.05 -0.90 1.37
CA MET A 345 -1.27 -0.71 0.79
C MET A 345 -1.83 0.72 0.97
N VAL A 346 -1.05 1.64 1.56
CA VAL A 346 -1.48 3.02 1.83
C VAL A 346 -0.45 4.02 1.30
N GLY A 347 -0.31 4.08 0.01
CA GLY A 347 0.70 4.88 -0.66
C GLY A 347 1.72 4.01 -1.38
N GLY A 348 2.95 4.46 -1.54
CA GLY A 348 3.97 3.71 -2.27
C GLY A 348 3.51 3.35 -3.69
N ASP A 349 3.65 2.09 -4.03
CA ASP A 349 3.25 1.52 -5.32
C ASP A 349 1.81 0.95 -5.35
N PHE A 350 1.01 1.19 -4.29
CA PHE A 350 -0.41 0.86 -4.23
C PHE A 350 -1.26 2.11 -4.47
N PRO A 351 -1.79 2.32 -5.68
CA PRO A 351 -2.57 3.51 -6.01
C PRO A 351 -3.90 3.58 -5.22
N ALA A 352 -4.29 4.78 -4.80
CA ALA A 352 -5.55 4.98 -4.06
C ALA A 352 -6.79 4.50 -4.86
N TRP A 353 -6.78 4.67 -6.19
CA TRP A 353 -7.86 4.17 -7.03
C TRP A 353 -7.96 2.64 -7.05
N LEU A 354 -6.86 1.92 -6.80
CA LEU A 354 -6.89 0.46 -6.68
C LEU A 354 -7.65 0.05 -5.42
N ALA A 355 -7.45 0.74 -4.29
CA ALA A 355 -8.24 0.51 -3.08
C ALA A 355 -9.74 0.72 -3.32
N ASP A 356 -10.12 1.77 -4.06
CA ASP A 356 -11.50 2.04 -4.43
C ASP A 356 -12.07 0.95 -5.36
N LEU A 357 -11.28 0.46 -6.27
CA LEU A 357 -11.66 -0.58 -7.24
C LEU A 357 -11.91 -1.93 -6.54
N LEU A 358 -11.00 -2.33 -5.66
CA LEU A 358 -11.08 -3.56 -4.87
C LEU A 358 -12.17 -3.50 -3.79
N GLY A 359 -12.47 -2.30 -3.30
CA GLY A 359 -13.36 -2.06 -2.17
C GLY A 359 -12.61 -1.96 -0.84
N THR A 360 -12.91 -0.88 -0.10
CA THR A 360 -12.22 -0.55 1.16
C THR A 360 -12.34 -1.64 2.23
N GLY A 361 -13.46 -2.38 2.26
CA GLY A 361 -13.64 -3.47 3.20
C GLY A 361 -12.63 -4.61 2.98
N LEU A 362 -12.41 -5.02 1.72
CA LEU A 362 -11.45 -6.07 1.41
C LEU A 362 -10.01 -5.61 1.68
N THR A 363 -9.65 -4.40 1.27
CA THR A 363 -8.29 -3.91 1.50
C THR A 363 -7.95 -3.81 3.00
N THR A 364 -8.90 -3.39 3.83
CA THR A 364 -8.72 -3.37 5.30
C THR A 364 -8.59 -4.78 5.88
N ASP A 365 -9.37 -5.74 5.38
CA ASP A 365 -9.31 -7.13 5.85
C ASP A 365 -8.00 -7.85 5.48
N LEU A 366 -7.27 -7.34 4.49
CA LEU A 366 -6.01 -7.94 4.03
C LEU A 366 -4.77 -7.26 4.63
N THR A 367 -4.94 -6.27 5.48
CA THR A 367 -3.85 -5.70 6.28
C THR A 367 -3.75 -6.39 7.64
N ASP A 368 -2.62 -6.20 8.33
CA ASP A 368 -2.47 -6.70 9.69
C ASP A 368 -3.21 -5.78 10.66
N THR A 369 -4.19 -6.33 11.36
CA THR A 369 -4.86 -5.62 12.44
C THR A 369 -4.20 -5.91 13.79
N ARG A 370 -4.29 -4.97 14.72
CA ARG A 370 -3.65 -5.09 16.03
C ARG A 370 -4.11 -6.37 16.76
N GLY A 371 -3.14 -7.16 17.23
CA GLY A 371 -3.37 -8.35 18.03
C GLY A 371 -3.72 -9.63 17.24
N GLU A 372 -3.82 -9.58 15.92
CA GLU A 372 -4.12 -10.76 15.10
C GLU A 372 -2.87 -11.48 14.59
N CYS A 373 -1.70 -10.81 14.57
CA CYS A 373 -0.46 -11.38 14.09
C CYS A 373 0.16 -12.34 15.09
N VAL A 374 0.54 -13.52 14.60
CA VAL A 374 1.23 -14.56 15.39
C VAL A 374 2.76 -14.48 15.25
N TYR A 375 3.28 -13.41 14.68
CA TYR A 375 4.71 -13.11 14.53
C TYR A 375 5.52 -14.30 13.94
N ALA A 376 6.59 -14.73 14.62
CA ALA A 376 7.47 -15.79 14.17
C ALA A 376 6.77 -17.15 13.98
N ALA A 377 5.61 -17.36 14.60
CA ALA A 377 4.79 -18.56 14.40
C ALA A 377 3.97 -18.54 13.10
N CYS A 378 3.98 -17.41 12.35
CA CYS A 378 3.27 -17.31 11.07
C CYS A 378 3.96 -18.18 10.00
N ALA A 379 3.18 -19.00 9.28
CA ALA A 379 3.68 -19.81 8.17
C ALA A 379 4.35 -18.98 7.06
N HIS A 380 4.01 -17.69 6.97
CA HIS A 380 4.56 -16.75 5.99
C HIS A 380 5.60 -15.79 6.59
N TYR A 381 6.11 -16.08 7.78
CA TYR A 381 7.06 -15.19 8.46
C TYR A 381 8.25 -14.82 7.58
N GLY A 382 8.90 -15.82 6.94
CA GLY A 382 10.05 -15.61 6.05
C GLY A 382 9.76 -14.75 4.81
N LYS A 383 8.47 -14.45 4.50
CA LYS A 383 8.03 -13.67 3.35
C LYS A 383 7.26 -12.41 3.74
N CYS A 384 7.12 -12.17 5.06
CA CYS A 384 6.31 -11.10 5.60
C CYS A 384 6.88 -9.72 5.22
N PHE A 385 6.07 -8.88 4.59
CA PHE A 385 6.47 -7.53 4.20
C PHE A 385 6.81 -6.64 5.40
N ILE A 386 6.10 -6.81 6.53
CA ILE A 386 6.35 -6.07 7.76
C ILE A 386 7.72 -6.42 8.31
N GLU A 387 8.03 -7.72 8.43
CA GLU A 387 9.33 -8.19 8.92
C GLU A 387 10.48 -7.78 7.98
N ARG A 388 10.26 -7.90 6.67
CA ARG A 388 11.23 -7.40 5.67
C ARG A 388 11.51 -5.91 5.86
N SER A 389 10.47 -5.09 6.06
CA SER A 389 10.62 -3.65 6.33
C SER A 389 11.38 -3.38 7.63
N GLN A 390 11.14 -4.17 8.69
CA GLN A 390 11.85 -4.04 9.96
C GLN A 390 13.34 -4.37 9.83
N ARG A 391 13.66 -5.47 9.14
CA ARG A 391 15.05 -5.90 8.91
C ARG A 391 15.80 -4.90 8.06
N ARG A 392 15.23 -4.46 6.94
CA ARG A 392 15.82 -3.41 6.10
C ARG A 392 16.08 -2.12 6.87
N ALA A 393 15.20 -1.73 7.79
CA ALA A 393 15.39 -0.53 8.60
C ALA A 393 16.60 -0.59 9.53
N LYS A 394 17.06 -1.79 9.92
CA LYS A 394 18.29 -1.96 10.73
C LYS A 394 19.56 -1.60 9.95
N HIS A 395 19.55 -1.78 8.63
CA HIS A 395 20.69 -1.56 7.73
C HIS A 395 20.60 -0.26 6.92
N ALA A 396 19.47 0.47 7.02
CA ALA A 396 19.27 1.72 6.30
C ALA A 396 20.10 2.87 6.89
N GLU A 397 20.56 3.79 6.04
CA GLU A 397 21.15 5.05 6.49
C GLU A 397 20.07 5.99 7.04
N ILE A 398 18.89 6.02 6.39
CA ILE A 398 17.76 6.87 6.80
C ILE A 398 16.49 6.03 6.89
N VAL A 399 15.80 6.12 8.03
CA VAL A 399 14.47 5.55 8.23
C VAL A 399 13.47 6.69 8.37
N VAL A 400 12.47 6.73 7.50
CA VAL A 400 11.35 7.68 7.57
C VAL A 400 10.19 7.02 8.30
N ALA A 401 9.71 7.64 9.37
CA ALA A 401 8.60 7.12 10.17
C ALA A 401 7.58 8.22 10.52
N ASN A 402 6.45 7.87 11.11
CA ASN A 402 5.60 8.84 11.78
C ASN A 402 5.85 8.87 13.29
N HIS A 403 5.47 9.97 13.95
CA HIS A 403 5.66 10.14 15.39
C HIS A 403 5.01 9.02 16.20
N ALA A 404 3.81 8.58 15.80
CA ALA A 404 3.10 7.52 16.50
C ALA A 404 3.87 6.19 16.49
N LEU A 405 4.47 5.80 15.36
CA LEU A 405 5.29 4.59 15.28
C LEU A 405 6.51 4.66 16.19
N VAL A 406 7.21 5.80 16.18
CA VAL A 406 8.41 6.01 17.02
C VAL A 406 8.02 5.96 18.50
N MET A 407 6.92 6.61 18.89
CA MET A 407 6.46 6.64 20.27
C MET A 407 5.95 5.27 20.75
N ILE A 408 5.26 4.51 19.89
CA ILE A 408 4.85 3.13 20.20
C ILE A 408 6.08 2.24 20.41
N GLN A 409 7.11 2.35 19.58
CA GLN A 409 8.34 1.61 19.79
C GLN A 409 9.03 1.98 21.10
N ALA A 410 9.04 3.25 21.46
CA ALA A 410 9.59 3.73 22.74
C ALA A 410 8.78 3.20 23.92
N ALA A 411 7.43 3.24 23.85
CA ALA A 411 6.54 2.74 24.91
C ALA A 411 6.67 1.23 25.12
N MET A 412 6.92 0.48 24.04
CA MET A 412 7.14 -0.97 24.12
C MET A 412 8.57 -1.35 24.58
N GLY A 413 9.38 -0.36 24.97
CA GLY A 413 10.76 -0.57 25.43
C GLY A 413 11.69 -1.14 24.37
N GLY A 414 11.36 -0.96 23.09
CA GLY A 414 12.05 -1.62 22.00
C GLY A 414 11.73 -3.11 21.91
N ILE A 415 10.62 -3.58 22.50
CA ILE A 415 10.17 -4.97 22.45
C ILE A 415 10.07 -5.43 20.98
N GLY A 416 10.83 -6.43 20.65
CA GLY A 416 11.07 -6.92 19.29
C GLY A 416 12.53 -6.83 18.90
N SER A 417 13.39 -6.32 19.78
CA SER A 417 14.84 -6.38 19.67
C SER A 417 15.43 -7.46 20.58
N ASP A 418 14.84 -8.66 20.61
CA ASP A 418 15.48 -9.84 21.24
C ASP A 418 16.84 -10.17 20.61
N ASP A 419 17.14 -9.57 19.47
CA ASP A 419 18.40 -9.74 18.72
C ASP A 419 19.50 -8.71 19.10
N GLY A 420 19.44 -8.07 20.25
CA GLY A 420 20.50 -7.15 20.71
C GLY A 420 20.58 -5.81 19.94
N GLY A 421 19.65 -5.54 19.04
CA GLY A 421 19.56 -4.27 18.33
C GLY A 421 18.94 -3.21 19.20
N GLY A 422 19.74 -2.36 19.84
CA GLY A 422 19.28 -1.21 20.63
C GLY A 422 18.41 -0.24 19.82
N LEU A 423 17.68 0.64 20.53
CA LEU A 423 16.95 1.75 19.90
C LEU A 423 17.91 2.59 19.03
N PRO A 424 17.42 3.15 17.92
CA PRO A 424 18.21 4.05 17.08
C PRO A 424 18.84 5.17 17.89
N LEU A 425 20.09 5.50 17.57
CA LEU A 425 20.88 6.47 18.34
C LEU A 425 20.58 7.92 17.97
N ARG A 426 19.98 8.16 16.80
CA ARG A 426 19.74 9.50 16.28
C ARG A 426 18.33 9.61 15.72
N TYR A 427 17.62 10.64 16.18
CA TYR A 427 16.27 10.98 15.74
C TYR A 427 16.21 12.42 15.29
N VAL A 428 15.43 12.67 14.25
CA VAL A 428 14.96 13.99 13.84
C VAL A 428 13.44 13.96 13.88
N PHE A 429 12.83 14.87 14.62
CA PHE A 429 11.37 15.02 14.70
C PHE A 429 10.96 16.28 13.94
N ASP A 430 10.47 16.09 12.72
CA ASP A 430 9.93 17.19 11.90
C ASP A 430 8.51 17.53 12.37
N GLU A 431 8.14 18.81 12.44
CA GLU A 431 6.90 19.27 13.07
C GLU A 431 6.76 18.77 14.51
N GLY A 432 7.84 18.92 15.29
CA GLY A 432 8.01 18.37 16.65
C GLY A 432 6.92 18.74 17.67
N HIS A 433 6.14 19.80 17.40
CA HIS A 433 5.01 20.19 18.24
C HIS A 433 3.87 19.12 18.27
N HIS A 434 3.82 18.22 17.30
CA HIS A 434 2.88 17.09 17.28
C HIS A 434 3.38 15.86 18.07
N LEU A 435 4.63 15.87 18.54
CA LEU A 435 5.23 14.75 19.26
C LEU A 435 4.51 14.46 20.56
N PHE A 436 4.06 15.49 21.28
CA PHE A 436 3.35 15.35 22.55
C PHE A 436 2.07 14.53 22.41
N ASN A 437 1.26 14.82 21.39
CA ASN A 437 0.02 14.06 21.13
C ASN A 437 0.33 12.60 20.76
N ALA A 438 1.41 12.36 20.04
CA ALA A 438 1.84 11.00 19.69
C ALA A 438 2.33 10.23 20.92
N ALA A 439 3.04 10.91 21.82
CA ALA A 439 3.49 10.34 23.10
C ALA A 439 2.30 10.02 23.99
N ASP A 440 1.38 10.95 24.18
CA ASP A 440 0.15 10.71 24.96
C ASP A 440 -0.60 9.49 24.44
N GLY A 441 -0.79 9.38 23.11
CA GLY A 441 -1.45 8.23 22.52
C GLY A 441 -0.70 6.90 22.70
N ALA A 442 0.62 6.92 22.73
CA ALA A 442 1.44 5.71 22.83
C ALA A 442 1.60 5.23 24.29
N PHE A 443 1.72 6.17 25.24
CA PHE A 443 1.95 5.86 26.67
C PHE A 443 0.69 5.83 27.52
N SER A 444 -0.47 6.23 26.97
CA SER A 444 -1.73 6.12 27.69
C SER A 444 -2.38 4.75 27.52
N ALA A 445 -3.04 4.30 28.58
CA ALA A 445 -3.90 3.12 28.52
C ALA A 445 -5.33 3.56 28.19
N HIS A 446 -5.86 3.05 27.09
CA HIS A 446 -7.23 3.30 26.66
C HIS A 446 -8.09 2.06 26.81
N LEU A 447 -9.27 2.23 27.37
CA LEU A 447 -10.30 1.19 27.42
C LEU A 447 -11.62 1.77 26.93
N SER A 448 -11.77 1.82 25.62
CA SER A 448 -13.02 2.25 24.98
C SER A 448 -13.94 1.08 24.68
N GLY A 449 -15.22 1.36 24.47
CA GLY A 449 -16.19 0.34 24.02
C GLY A 449 -15.85 -0.23 22.64
N TYR A 450 -15.10 0.49 21.84
CA TYR A 450 -14.58 0.00 20.56
C TYR A 450 -13.44 -0.99 20.75
N GLU A 451 -12.48 -0.67 21.61
CA GLU A 451 -11.33 -1.55 21.88
C GLU A 451 -11.76 -2.84 22.56
N THR A 452 -12.70 -2.78 23.50
CA THR A 452 -13.23 -4.00 24.13
C THR A 452 -13.99 -4.88 23.14
N ALA A 453 -14.77 -4.30 22.22
CA ALA A 453 -15.47 -5.05 21.19
C ALA A 453 -14.50 -5.63 20.15
N ASP A 454 -13.44 -4.89 19.80
CA ASP A 454 -12.39 -5.38 18.91
C ASP A 454 -11.57 -6.48 19.59
N LEU A 455 -11.17 -6.32 20.85
CA LEU A 455 -10.48 -7.36 21.60
C LEU A 455 -11.31 -8.65 21.68
N ARG A 456 -12.61 -8.54 21.97
CA ARG A 456 -13.52 -9.69 21.93
C ARG A 456 -13.51 -10.36 20.56
N ARG A 457 -13.60 -9.59 19.49
CA ARG A 457 -13.60 -10.08 18.12
C ARG A 457 -12.29 -10.79 17.77
N TRP A 458 -11.15 -10.28 18.20
CA TRP A 458 -9.84 -10.92 17.96
C TRP A 458 -9.69 -12.24 18.70
N LEU A 459 -10.18 -12.30 19.93
CA LEU A 459 -10.07 -13.51 20.76
C LEU A 459 -11.11 -14.57 20.36
N VAL A 460 -12.38 -14.18 20.32
CA VAL A 460 -13.50 -15.14 20.10
C VAL A 460 -13.70 -15.45 18.62
N GLY A 461 -13.41 -14.50 17.72
CA GLY A 461 -13.67 -14.61 16.29
C GLY A 461 -15.07 -14.13 15.90
N ALA A 462 -15.55 -14.62 14.76
CA ALA A 462 -16.88 -14.33 14.26
C ALA A 462 -17.93 -15.06 15.10
N GLU A 463 -18.85 -14.32 15.71
CA GLU A 463 -19.98 -14.88 16.45
C GLU A 463 -21.18 -15.04 15.49
N GLU A 464 -22.09 -15.97 15.79
CA GLU A 464 -23.28 -16.25 14.99
C GLU A 464 -24.07 -14.99 14.65
N GLY A 465 -24.45 -14.83 13.38
CA GLY A 465 -25.19 -13.67 12.88
C GLY A 465 -24.33 -12.47 12.46
N GLN A 466 -23.01 -12.51 12.59
CA GLN A 466 -22.12 -11.46 12.14
C GLN A 466 -21.44 -11.81 10.82
N ARG A 467 -21.38 -10.83 9.91
CA ARG A 467 -20.50 -10.87 8.72
C ARG A 467 -19.03 -10.52 9.09
N SER A 468 -18.58 -10.92 10.27
CA SER A 468 -17.21 -10.73 10.71
C SER A 468 -16.31 -11.76 10.03
N ARG A 469 -15.16 -11.31 9.55
CA ARG A 469 -14.13 -12.15 8.90
C ARG A 469 -13.03 -12.54 9.87
N SER A 470 -13.14 -12.16 11.16
CA SER A 470 -12.15 -12.48 12.16
C SER A 470 -12.17 -13.97 12.50
N ARG A 471 -11.00 -14.60 12.42
CA ARG A 471 -10.83 -16.02 12.75
C ARG A 471 -10.89 -16.33 14.23
N GLY A 472 -10.58 -15.34 15.08
CA GLY A 472 -10.35 -15.55 16.50
C GLY A 472 -9.02 -16.24 16.82
N LEU A 473 -8.64 -16.19 18.08
CA LEU A 473 -7.36 -16.69 18.56
C LEU A 473 -7.23 -18.21 18.39
N ARG A 474 -8.29 -18.96 18.71
CA ARG A 474 -8.30 -20.43 18.56
C ARG A 474 -7.81 -20.87 17.21
N ALA A 475 -8.47 -20.42 16.15
CA ALA A 475 -8.18 -20.84 14.78
C ALA A 475 -6.79 -20.39 14.26
N ARG A 476 -6.10 -19.53 15.00
CA ARG A 476 -4.75 -19.06 14.66
C ARG A 476 -3.64 -19.84 15.35
N ILE A 477 -3.91 -20.40 16.53
CA ILE A 477 -2.86 -21.06 17.32
C ILE A 477 -3.18 -22.54 17.67
N GLU A 478 -4.35 -23.07 17.31
CA GLU A 478 -4.78 -24.43 17.67
C GLU A 478 -3.75 -25.49 17.21
N ASP A 479 -3.24 -25.36 15.97
CA ASP A 479 -2.22 -26.25 15.44
C ASP A 479 -0.88 -26.13 16.18
N LEU A 480 -0.58 -24.96 16.75
CA LEU A 480 0.68 -24.69 17.46
C LEU A 480 0.71 -25.25 18.89
N ILE A 481 -0.48 -25.46 19.46
CA ILE A 481 -0.64 -25.91 20.86
C ILE A 481 -1.30 -27.29 20.95
N SER A 482 -1.40 -28.01 19.84
CA SER A 482 -2.10 -29.31 19.77
C SER A 482 -1.56 -30.34 20.77
N ASP A 483 -0.26 -30.30 21.06
CA ASP A 483 0.43 -31.25 21.94
C ASP A 483 0.70 -30.70 23.35
N ASP A 484 0.13 -29.54 23.71
CA ASP A 484 0.31 -28.89 25.03
C ASP A 484 -1.05 -28.67 25.74
N ASP A 485 -1.44 -29.59 26.61
CA ASP A 485 -2.68 -29.53 27.38
C ASP A 485 -2.80 -28.25 28.20
N LYS A 486 -1.69 -27.75 28.77
CA LYS A 486 -1.70 -26.53 29.59
C LYS A 486 -1.97 -25.29 28.72
N ALA A 487 -1.41 -25.25 27.51
CA ALA A 487 -1.66 -24.18 26.57
C ALA A 487 -3.11 -24.21 26.07
N GLN A 488 -3.67 -25.41 25.86
CA GLN A 488 -5.10 -25.57 25.49
C GLN A 488 -6.02 -25.08 26.61
N ASP A 489 -5.76 -25.47 27.87
CA ASP A 489 -6.53 -25.01 29.03
C ASP A 489 -6.44 -23.48 29.19
N ALA A 490 -5.26 -22.90 28.99
CA ALA A 490 -5.07 -21.45 29.03
C ALA A 490 -5.85 -20.73 27.93
N LEU A 491 -5.88 -21.31 26.71
CA LEU A 491 -6.67 -20.78 25.60
C LEU A 491 -8.17 -20.79 25.95
N GLU A 492 -8.70 -21.89 26.49
CA GLU A 492 -10.11 -21.96 26.89
C GLU A 492 -10.45 -20.92 27.97
N ALA A 493 -9.58 -20.73 28.94
CA ALA A 493 -9.75 -19.72 29.98
C ALA A 493 -9.79 -18.31 29.41
N VAL A 494 -8.90 -17.99 28.46
CA VAL A 494 -8.87 -16.70 27.76
C VAL A 494 -10.14 -16.48 26.94
N LEU A 495 -10.60 -17.49 26.20
CA LEU A 495 -11.82 -17.39 25.39
C LEU A 495 -13.08 -17.24 26.27
N ALA A 496 -13.14 -17.93 27.41
CA ALA A 496 -14.21 -17.78 28.39
C ALA A 496 -14.24 -16.35 28.94
N ALA A 497 -13.10 -15.80 29.34
CA ALA A 497 -12.98 -14.43 29.81
C ALA A 497 -13.36 -13.41 28.74
N ALA A 498 -12.92 -13.63 27.49
CA ALA A 498 -13.23 -12.76 26.36
C ALA A 498 -14.73 -12.69 26.03
N ARG A 499 -15.48 -13.78 26.27
CA ARG A 499 -16.95 -13.78 26.10
C ARG A 499 -17.67 -12.88 27.12
N CYS A 500 -17.03 -12.52 28.22
CA CYS A 500 -17.56 -11.55 29.20
C CYS A 500 -17.42 -10.09 28.71
N LEU A 501 -16.57 -9.81 27.72
CA LEU A 501 -16.45 -8.48 27.14
C LEU A 501 -17.74 -8.08 26.39
N PRO A 502 -18.02 -6.77 26.26
CA PRO A 502 -19.20 -6.29 25.54
C PRO A 502 -19.33 -6.87 24.14
N GLY A 503 -20.42 -7.53 23.86
CA GLY A 503 -20.73 -8.07 22.54
C GLY A 503 -21.23 -7.00 21.55
N PRO A 504 -21.35 -7.34 20.26
CA PRO A 504 -21.67 -6.37 19.19
C PRO A 504 -23.02 -5.66 19.35
N GLY A 505 -24.01 -6.31 19.92
CA GLY A 505 -25.34 -5.72 20.15
C GLY A 505 -25.35 -4.55 21.15
N ARG A 506 -24.31 -4.39 21.97
CA ARG A 506 -24.16 -3.25 22.86
C ARG A 506 -23.72 -1.98 22.11
N ARG A 507 -22.96 -2.14 21.04
CA ARG A 507 -22.51 -1.06 20.16
C ARG A 507 -23.69 -0.33 19.50
N GLN A 508 -24.72 -1.06 19.08
CA GLN A 508 -25.93 -0.46 18.49
C GLN A 508 -26.78 0.28 19.51
N ARG A 509 -26.79 -0.17 20.77
CA ARG A 509 -27.55 0.47 21.86
C ARG A 509 -26.91 1.74 22.38
N THR A 510 -25.57 1.86 22.35
CA THR A 510 -24.86 3.09 22.74
C THR A 510 -24.80 4.14 21.62
N ALA A 511 -24.89 3.71 20.36
CA ALA A 511 -25.00 4.62 19.21
C ALA A 511 -26.43 5.19 19.02
N ALA A 512 -27.44 4.48 19.49
CA ALA A 512 -28.81 4.99 19.61
C ALA A 512 -28.90 5.76 20.93
N GLY A 513 -28.43 7.02 20.94
CA GLY A 513 -28.70 7.96 22.04
C GLY A 513 -30.19 8.04 22.35
N PRO A 514 -30.58 8.47 23.56
CA PRO A 514 -31.97 8.60 23.90
C PRO A 514 -32.65 9.48 22.86
N ARG A 515 -33.66 8.92 22.17
CA ARG A 515 -34.56 9.70 21.34
C ARG A 515 -35.37 10.54 22.29
N GLY A 516 -34.97 11.82 22.44
CA GLY A 516 -35.78 12.84 23.10
C GLY A 516 -36.92 13.28 22.21
#